data_ed9a64ecc1d2cb486dbe21e9490cc525
#
_entry.id   ed9a64ecc1d2cb486dbe21e9490cc525
#
_cell.length_a   1.000
_cell.length_b   1.000
_cell.length_c   1.000
_cell.angle_alpha   90.00
_cell.angle_beta   90.00
_cell.angle_gamma   90.00
#
_symmetry.space_group_name_H-M   'P 1'
#
loop_
_entity.id
_entity.type
_entity.pdbx_description
1 polymer ?
#
loop_
_entity_poly.entity_id
_entity_poly.type
_entity_poly.pdbx_seq_one_letter_code
_entity_poly.pdbx_strand_id
1 'polypeptide(L)'
;MMHFVGLDVSVKATSVCVVDDGGKVILEQKVPTEPADIIALLTSIGVSFGRIGIEAGPLLQWLVNALTAAELPVICVETRHRKALLTAQQINKTDRNDARGIAQMMLY
;
A
#
# COMPACT_ATOMS: atom_id res chain seq x y z
N MET A 1 3.95 5.65 17.67
CA MET A 1 4.19 6.25 16.36
C MET A 1 3.56 5.37 15.28
N MET A 2 2.75 5.98 14.43
CA MET A 2 2.05 5.23 13.39
C MET A 2 2.85 5.20 12.10
N HIS A 3 2.69 4.11 11.37
CA HIS A 3 3.28 3.99 10.04
C HIS A 3 2.16 3.81 9.03
N PHE A 4 2.44 4.12 7.78
CA PHE A 4 1.45 4.09 6.73
C PHE A 4 1.98 3.29 5.55
N VAL A 5 1.10 2.58 4.86
CA VAL A 5 1.51 1.61 3.85
C VAL A 5 0.76 1.84 2.56
N GLY A 6 1.46 1.69 1.45
CA GLY A 6 0.85 1.65 0.13
C GLY A 6 1.11 0.30 -0.51
N LEU A 7 0.06 -0.30 -1.03
CA LEU A 7 0.14 -1.58 -1.71
C LEU A 7 -0.28 -1.39 -3.16
N ASP A 8 0.64 -1.63 -4.07
CA ASP A 8 0.36 -1.60 -5.50
C ASP A 8 0.29 -3.03 -5.99
N VAL A 9 -0.93 -3.52 -6.19
CA VAL A 9 -1.20 -4.94 -6.41
C VAL A 9 -1.24 -5.25 -7.90
N SER A 10 -0.52 -6.28 -8.30
CA SER A 10 -0.66 -6.85 -9.62
C SER A 10 -0.81 -8.37 -9.48
N VAL A 11 -1.04 -9.03 -10.60
CA VAL A 11 -1.38 -10.45 -10.55
C VAL A 11 -0.27 -11.28 -9.90
N LYS A 12 0.97 -11.00 -10.23
CA LYS A 12 2.08 -11.82 -9.77
C LYS A 12 2.71 -11.30 -8.50
N ALA A 13 2.82 -9.99 -8.37
CA ALA A 13 3.56 -9.41 -7.26
C ALA A 13 2.90 -8.14 -6.79
N THR A 14 3.11 -7.84 -5.52
CA THR A 14 2.61 -6.61 -4.90
C THR A 14 3.79 -5.79 -4.43
N SER A 15 3.82 -4.53 -4.84
CA SER A 15 4.83 -3.60 -4.35
C SER A 15 4.34 -3.01 -3.04
N VAL A 16 5.19 -3.06 -2.02
CA VAL A 16 4.86 -2.58 -0.68
C VAL A 16 5.77 -1.42 -0.34
N CYS A 17 5.18 -0.32 0.07
CA CYS A 17 5.96 0.83 0.54
C CYS A 17 5.45 1.23 1.92
N VAL A 18 6.34 1.31 2.88
CA VAL A 18 6.00 1.70 4.24
C VAL A 18 6.69 3.02 4.56
N VAL A 19 5.92 3.99 5.05
CA VAL A 19 6.47 5.29 5.43
C VAL A 19 6.15 5.54 6.90
N ASP A 20 7.00 6.35 7.55
CA ASP A 20 6.74 6.74 8.92
C ASP A 20 5.77 7.93 8.96
N ASP A 21 5.51 8.46 10.15
CA ASP A 21 4.53 9.54 10.29
C ASP A 21 5.02 10.86 9.71
N GLY A 22 6.28 10.94 9.35
CA GLY A 22 6.83 12.11 8.65
C GLY A 22 6.88 11.92 7.16
N GLY A 23 6.45 10.77 6.65
CA GLY A 23 6.45 10.51 5.23
C GLY A 23 7.74 9.93 4.70
N LYS A 24 8.65 9.58 5.58
CA LYS A 24 9.93 9.00 5.15
C LYS A 24 9.76 7.53 4.85
N VAL A 25 10.24 7.10 3.69
CA VAL A 25 10.18 5.70 3.29
C VAL A 25 11.13 4.88 4.15
N ILE A 26 10.60 3.91 4.87
CA ILE A 26 11.41 3.03 5.68
C ILE A 26 11.55 1.64 5.09
N LEU A 27 10.69 1.29 4.13
CA LEU A 27 10.77 0.00 3.48
C LEU A 27 10.07 0.04 2.13
N GLU A 28 10.69 -0.55 1.12
CA GLU A 28 10.08 -0.77 -0.17
C GLU A 28 10.47 -2.17 -0.59
N GLN A 29 9.47 -2.99 -0.88
CA GLN A 29 9.76 -4.38 -1.22
C GLN A 29 8.62 -4.95 -2.06
N LYS A 30 8.98 -5.87 -2.95
CA LYS A 30 8.00 -6.61 -3.73
C LYS A 30 7.84 -7.99 -3.13
N VAL A 31 6.60 -8.44 -3.02
CA VAL A 31 6.32 -9.78 -2.53
C VAL A 31 5.28 -10.41 -3.45
N PRO A 32 5.17 -11.74 -3.45
CA PRO A 32 4.10 -12.38 -4.23
C PRO A 32 2.74 -11.85 -3.79
N THR A 33 1.80 -11.82 -4.73
CA THR A 33 0.46 -11.36 -4.44
C THR A 33 -0.31 -12.47 -3.73
N GLU A 34 0.06 -12.70 -2.49
CA GLU A 34 -0.55 -13.69 -1.61
C GLU A 34 -0.77 -13.04 -0.26
N PRO A 35 -1.98 -13.14 0.28
CA PRO A 35 -2.24 -12.48 1.57
C PRO A 35 -1.25 -12.89 2.65
N ALA A 36 -0.89 -14.16 2.71
CA ALA A 36 0.03 -14.64 3.74
C ALA A 36 1.39 -13.95 3.64
N ASP A 37 1.89 -13.75 2.42
CA ASP A 37 3.19 -13.12 2.22
C ASP A 37 3.15 -11.64 2.60
N ILE A 38 2.06 -10.96 2.24
CA ILE A 38 1.91 -9.56 2.56
C ILE A 38 1.79 -9.38 4.07
N ILE A 39 0.98 -10.20 4.70
CA ILE A 39 0.79 -10.15 6.16
C ILE A 39 2.10 -10.45 6.87
N ALA A 40 2.84 -11.44 6.40
CA ALA A 40 4.11 -11.80 7.02
C ALA A 40 5.10 -10.65 6.95
N LEU A 41 5.17 -9.98 5.80
CA LEU A 41 6.08 -8.85 5.66
C LEU A 41 5.70 -7.72 6.62
N LEU A 42 4.43 -7.34 6.64
CA LEU A 42 3.99 -6.25 7.49
C LEU A 42 4.14 -6.58 8.96
N THR A 43 3.86 -7.81 9.33
CA THR A 43 4.03 -8.24 10.72
C THR A 43 5.50 -8.22 11.15
N SER A 44 6.39 -8.58 10.22
CA SER A 44 7.81 -8.67 10.55
C SER A 44 8.44 -7.31 10.86
N ILE A 45 7.81 -6.22 10.42
CA ILE A 45 8.34 -4.89 10.66
C ILE A 45 8.18 -4.50 12.13
N GLY A 46 7.13 -5.00 12.77
CA GLY A 46 6.96 -4.78 14.22
C GLY A 46 6.57 -3.38 14.59
N VAL A 47 5.80 -2.69 13.75
CA VAL A 47 5.34 -1.34 14.01
C VAL A 47 3.82 -1.29 13.94
N SER A 48 3.26 -0.20 14.46
CA SER A 48 1.81 0.02 14.39
C SER A 48 1.47 0.73 13.11
N PHE A 49 0.41 0.27 12.45
CA PHE A 49 -0.02 0.87 11.20
C PHE A 49 -1.27 1.71 11.41
N GLY A 50 -1.24 2.93 10.86
CA GLY A 50 -2.39 3.80 10.92
C GLY A 50 -3.37 3.50 9.80
N ARG A 51 -2.86 3.36 8.59
CA ARG A 51 -3.67 3.06 7.42
C ARG A 51 -2.83 2.29 6.42
N ILE A 52 -3.47 1.35 5.74
CA ILE A 52 -2.83 0.58 4.69
C ILE A 52 -3.68 0.77 3.45
N GLY A 53 -3.17 1.53 2.47
CA GLY A 53 -3.91 1.80 1.25
C GLY A 53 -3.67 0.74 0.21
N ILE A 54 -4.74 0.30 -0.43
CA ILE A 54 -4.64 -0.68 -1.49
C ILE A 54 -5.41 -0.16 -2.69
N GLU A 55 -4.79 -0.16 -3.85
CA GLU A 55 -5.41 0.36 -5.06
C GLU A 55 -6.47 -0.60 -5.55
N ALA A 56 -7.63 -0.05 -5.95
CA ALA A 56 -8.73 -0.85 -6.44
C ALA A 56 -8.30 -1.61 -7.69
N GLY A 57 -8.69 -2.87 -7.76
CA GLY A 57 -8.37 -3.71 -8.89
C GLY A 57 -9.11 -5.03 -8.79
N PRO A 58 -8.90 -5.94 -9.74
CA PRO A 58 -9.66 -7.19 -9.76
C PRO A 58 -9.41 -8.08 -8.56
N LEU A 59 -8.27 -7.93 -7.89
CA LEU A 59 -7.96 -8.76 -6.72
C LEU A 59 -8.30 -8.06 -5.41
N LEU A 60 -8.90 -6.89 -5.50
CA LEU A 60 -9.10 -6.05 -4.32
C LEU A 60 -9.90 -6.73 -3.23
N GLN A 61 -11.06 -7.25 -3.57
CA GLN A 61 -11.96 -7.79 -2.57
C GLN A 61 -11.33 -8.95 -1.81
N TRP A 62 -10.67 -9.83 -2.53
CA TRP A 62 -10.00 -10.97 -1.95
C TRP A 62 -8.93 -10.54 -0.95
N LEU A 63 -8.07 -9.61 -1.38
CA LEU A 63 -6.99 -9.14 -0.51
C LEU A 63 -7.52 -8.33 0.66
N VAL A 64 -8.49 -7.46 0.43
CA VAL A 64 -9.05 -6.66 1.50
C VAL A 64 -9.65 -7.56 2.57
N ASN A 65 -10.38 -8.59 2.16
CA ASN A 65 -10.98 -9.51 3.11
C ASN A 65 -9.92 -10.21 3.95
N ALA A 66 -8.86 -10.68 3.31
CA ALA A 66 -7.81 -11.40 4.02
C ALA A 66 -7.04 -10.49 4.98
N LEU A 67 -6.71 -9.29 4.53
CA LEU A 67 -5.94 -8.36 5.36
C LEU A 67 -6.80 -7.84 6.51
N THR A 68 -8.09 -7.62 6.28
CA THR A 68 -9.00 -7.19 7.32
C THR A 68 -9.16 -8.28 8.37
N ALA A 69 -9.22 -9.53 7.93
CA ALA A 69 -9.31 -10.65 8.86
C ALA A 69 -8.07 -10.74 9.74
N ALA A 70 -6.95 -10.23 9.28
CA ALA A 70 -5.72 -10.18 10.07
C ALA A 70 -5.67 -8.91 10.94
N GLU A 71 -6.77 -8.17 11.01
CA GLU A 71 -6.90 -6.97 11.83
C GLU A 71 -5.99 -5.84 11.39
N LEU A 72 -5.76 -5.74 10.09
CA LEU A 72 -4.97 -4.65 9.53
C LEU A 72 -5.90 -3.54 9.04
N PRO A 73 -5.51 -2.26 9.22
CA PRO A 73 -6.38 -1.13 8.89
C PRO A 73 -6.33 -0.80 7.39
N VAL A 74 -6.96 -1.63 6.59
CA VAL A 74 -6.91 -1.52 5.13
C VAL A 74 -7.97 -0.55 4.61
N ILE A 75 -7.55 0.31 3.68
CA ILE A 75 -8.43 1.27 3.05
C ILE A 75 -8.29 1.12 1.55
N CYS A 76 -9.43 1.04 0.86
CA CYS A 76 -9.43 0.95 -0.59
C CYS A 76 -9.26 2.33 -1.20
N VAL A 77 -8.29 2.46 -2.12
CA VAL A 77 -8.02 3.71 -2.82
C VAL A 77 -8.54 3.59 -4.24
N GLU A 78 -9.37 4.54 -4.64
CA GLU A 78 -9.93 4.51 -5.99
C GLU A 78 -8.88 4.94 -7.00
N THR A 79 -8.76 4.16 -8.05
CA THR A 79 -7.79 4.42 -9.11
C THR A 79 -7.96 5.80 -9.71
N ARG A 80 -9.21 6.20 -9.98
CA ARG A 80 -9.46 7.50 -10.58
C ARG A 80 -8.92 8.63 -9.71
N HIS A 81 -9.17 8.54 -8.42
CA HIS A 81 -8.72 9.56 -7.49
C HIS A 81 -7.21 9.64 -7.46
N ARG A 82 -6.56 8.48 -7.39
CA ARG A 82 -5.12 8.40 -7.36
C ARG A 82 -4.50 8.94 -8.64
N LYS A 83 -5.11 8.64 -9.78
CA LYS A 83 -4.60 9.11 -11.05
C LYS A 83 -4.66 10.63 -11.14
N ALA A 84 -5.76 11.21 -10.69
CA ALA A 84 -5.88 12.66 -10.71
C ALA A 84 -4.80 13.31 -9.87
N LEU A 85 -4.55 12.75 -8.71
CA LEU A 85 -3.53 13.27 -7.81
C LEU A 85 -2.14 13.17 -8.43
N LEU A 86 -1.82 12.03 -9.01
CA LEU A 86 -0.51 11.82 -9.60
C LEU A 86 -0.30 12.71 -10.83
N THR A 87 -1.34 12.90 -11.62
CA THR A 87 -1.25 13.75 -12.79
C THR A 87 -0.93 15.18 -12.41
N ALA A 88 -1.52 15.63 -11.33
CA ALA A 88 -1.29 16.99 -10.88
C ALA A 88 0.17 17.21 -10.47
N GLN A 89 0.81 16.18 -9.97
CA GLN A 89 2.16 16.30 -9.50
C GLN A 89 3.19 15.85 -10.46
N GLN A 90 3.04 15.19 -11.66
CA GLN A 90 3.63 14.54 -12.39
C GLN A 90 4.06 13.93 -12.97
N ILE A 91 4.41 13.31 -13.30
CA ILE A 91 5.31 13.13 -13.92
C ILE A 91 5.77 11.82 -14.26
N ASN A 92 6.86 11.36 -14.32
CA ASN A 92 7.36 10.05 -14.64
C ASN A 92 7.07 9.12 -13.53
N LYS A 93 6.21 8.15 -13.76
CA LYS A 93 5.82 7.23 -12.74
C LYS A 93 6.29 5.83 -13.04
N THR A 94 6.64 5.12 -12.01
CA THR A 94 6.96 3.71 -12.09
C THR A 94 6.10 2.98 -11.09
N ASP A 95 6.13 1.65 -11.14
CA ASP A 95 5.38 0.86 -10.16
C ASP A 95 5.80 1.18 -8.74
N ARG A 96 7.09 1.44 -8.57
CA ARG A 96 7.61 1.82 -7.27
C ARG A 96 6.98 3.12 -6.78
N ASN A 97 6.87 4.08 -7.70
CA ASN A 97 6.26 5.36 -7.35
C ASN A 97 4.78 5.22 -7.04
N ASP A 98 4.11 4.25 -7.66
CA ASP A 98 2.70 4.01 -7.36
C ASP A 98 2.51 3.59 -5.92
N ALA A 99 3.30 2.66 -5.43
CA ALA A 99 3.20 2.25 -4.03
C ALA A 99 3.55 3.39 -3.09
N ARG A 100 4.58 4.16 -3.42
CA ARG A 100 4.94 5.32 -2.63
C ARG A 100 3.81 6.34 -2.61
N GLY A 101 3.19 6.57 -3.77
CA GLY A 101 2.09 7.51 -3.86
C GLY A 101 0.94 7.11 -2.98
N ILE A 102 0.60 5.82 -2.97
CA ILE A 102 -0.48 5.33 -2.12
C ILE A 102 -0.11 5.49 -0.65
N ALA A 103 1.12 5.18 -0.28
CA ALA A 103 1.57 5.34 1.10
C ALA A 103 1.47 6.79 1.55
N GLN A 104 1.88 7.73 0.69
CA GLN A 104 1.79 9.14 1.02
C GLN A 104 0.34 9.59 1.16
N MET A 105 -0.56 9.04 0.35
CA MET A 105 -1.98 9.36 0.49
C MET A 105 -2.52 8.90 1.84
N MET A 106 -2.02 7.79 2.36
CA MET A 106 -2.49 7.28 3.64
C MET A 106 -2.03 8.16 4.79
N LEU A 107 -0.96 8.90 4.58
CA LEU A 107 -0.43 9.79 5.59
C LEU A 107 -1.37 10.96 5.86
N TYR A 108 -2.05 11.42 4.82
CA TYR A 108 -2.96 12.54 4.91
C TYR A 108 -4.41 12.07 4.92
#